data_9bc01cd755d1b0cfaaebccbed72ce438
#
_entry.id   9bc01cd755d1b0cfaaebccbed72ce438
#
_cell.length_a   1.000
_cell.length_b   1.000
_cell.length_c   1.000
_cell.angle_alpha   90.00
_cell.angle_beta   90.00
_cell.angle_gamma   90.00
#
_symmetry.space_group_name_H-M   'P 1'
#
loop_
_entity.id
_entity.type
_entity.pdbx_description
1 polymer ?
#
loop_
_entity_poly.entity_id
_entity_poly.type
_entity_poly.pdbx_seq_one_letter_code
_entity_poly.pdbx_strand_id
1 'polypeptide(L)'
;MKKKSHSIFAVLALALVIAAAIVVFALIRKYTPSKEHEDLTTYYHLTNSDEVAIVLNNEVTSSKARVIDGHIYIDYDFVHDNLNSRFYWDNNENILLYATTQNLISAQAEQTSYMVTKSSADYGRKIVTINSDTCLLYTSPSPRDYA
;
A
#
# COMPACT_ATOMS: atom_id res chain seq x y z
N MET A 1 -43.63 3.30 -63.30
CA MET A 1 -43.47 2.53 -62.04
C MET A 1 -42.08 2.57 -61.41
N LYS A 2 -41.22 3.60 -61.63
CA LYS A 2 -39.87 3.69 -61.06
C LYS A 2 -39.72 4.46 -59.70
N LYS A 3 -40.77 5.20 -59.29
CA LYS A 3 -40.67 6.09 -58.09
C LYS A 3 -40.72 5.39 -56.73
N LYS A 4 -41.32 4.18 -56.65
CA LYS A 4 -41.40 3.41 -55.36
C LYS A 4 -40.11 2.75 -54.91
N SER A 5 -39.21 2.41 -55.80
CA SER A 5 -37.94 1.74 -55.50
C SER A 5 -36.96 2.67 -54.75
N HIS A 6 -36.86 3.94 -55.13
CA HIS A 6 -35.96 4.90 -54.49
C HIS A 6 -36.38 5.21 -53.01
N SER A 7 -37.72 5.18 -52.73
CA SER A 7 -38.19 5.40 -51.38
C SER A 7 -37.82 4.25 -50.42
N ILE A 8 -37.85 3.01 -50.90
CA ILE A 8 -37.48 1.83 -50.08
C ILE A 8 -35.97 1.82 -49.79
N PHE A 9 -35.12 2.15 -50.79
CA PHE A 9 -33.71 2.26 -50.57
C PHE A 9 -33.34 3.39 -49.60
N ALA A 10 -34.00 4.53 -49.65
CA ALA A 10 -33.80 5.63 -48.72
C ALA A 10 -34.16 5.24 -47.28
N VAL A 11 -35.27 4.53 -47.08
CA VAL A 11 -35.69 4.04 -45.76
C VAL A 11 -34.68 3.00 -45.20
N LEU A 12 -34.22 2.09 -46.06
CA LEU A 12 -33.21 1.10 -45.68
C LEU A 12 -31.87 1.74 -45.29
N ALA A 13 -31.42 2.72 -46.08
CA ALA A 13 -30.20 3.47 -45.78
C ALA A 13 -30.32 4.23 -44.44
N LEU A 14 -31.47 4.88 -44.20
CA LEU A 14 -31.70 5.57 -42.93
C LEU A 14 -31.70 4.62 -41.74
N ALA A 15 -32.35 3.46 -41.88
CA ALA A 15 -32.35 2.44 -40.81
C ALA A 15 -30.90 1.94 -40.49
N LEU A 16 -30.08 1.78 -41.52
CA LEU A 16 -28.70 1.34 -41.37
C LEU A 16 -27.83 2.39 -40.64
N VAL A 17 -28.03 3.67 -40.96
CA VAL A 17 -27.35 4.79 -40.28
C VAL A 17 -27.76 4.85 -38.81
N ILE A 18 -29.05 4.69 -38.50
CA ILE A 18 -29.55 4.67 -37.12
C ILE A 18 -28.93 3.48 -36.34
N ALA A 19 -28.92 2.29 -36.94
CA ALA A 19 -28.31 1.12 -36.31
C ALA A 19 -26.82 1.32 -36.04
N ALA A 20 -26.07 1.88 -36.99
CA ALA A 20 -24.66 2.21 -36.82
C ALA A 20 -24.44 3.24 -35.69
N ALA A 21 -25.30 4.28 -35.64
CA ALA A 21 -25.22 5.28 -34.57
C ALA A 21 -25.45 4.68 -33.17
N ILE A 22 -26.40 3.76 -33.04
CA ILE A 22 -26.68 3.05 -31.78
C ILE A 22 -25.45 2.21 -31.35
N VAL A 23 -24.82 1.48 -32.28
CA VAL A 23 -23.62 0.68 -32.00
C VAL A 23 -22.47 1.57 -31.56
N VAL A 24 -22.22 2.67 -32.28
CA VAL A 24 -21.16 3.62 -31.92
C VAL A 24 -21.42 4.22 -30.55
N PHE A 25 -22.65 4.63 -30.25
CA PHE A 25 -23.02 5.17 -28.94
C PHE A 25 -22.79 4.15 -27.82
N ALA A 26 -23.19 2.89 -28.04
CA ALA A 26 -22.96 1.82 -27.07
C ALA A 26 -21.46 1.56 -26.83
N LEU A 27 -20.64 1.60 -27.90
CA LEU A 27 -19.20 1.46 -27.79
C LEU A 27 -18.56 2.64 -27.02
N ILE A 28 -18.96 3.88 -27.35
CA ILE A 28 -18.47 5.07 -26.63
C ILE A 28 -18.81 4.93 -25.15
N ARG A 29 -20.04 4.58 -24.80
CA ARG A 29 -20.45 4.44 -23.41
C ARG A 29 -19.69 3.32 -22.68
N LYS A 30 -19.37 2.23 -23.36
CA LYS A 30 -18.63 1.09 -22.78
C LYS A 30 -17.14 1.41 -22.57
N TYR A 31 -16.51 2.16 -23.47
CA TYR A 31 -15.07 2.43 -23.45
C TYR A 31 -14.70 3.83 -22.97
N THR A 32 -15.69 4.69 -22.69
CA THR A 32 -15.38 5.98 -22.06
C THR A 32 -15.16 5.75 -20.57
N PRO A 33 -13.97 6.10 -20.03
CA PRO A 33 -13.73 5.97 -18.61
C PRO A 33 -14.72 6.82 -17.82
N SER A 34 -15.23 6.27 -16.74
CA SER A 34 -16.08 7.01 -15.80
C SER A 34 -15.32 8.22 -15.27
N LYS A 35 -15.95 9.36 -15.21
CA LYS A 35 -15.43 10.57 -14.57
C LYS A 35 -15.76 10.60 -13.08
N GLU A 36 -16.39 9.56 -12.58
CA GLU A 36 -16.61 9.42 -11.14
C GLU A 36 -15.25 9.20 -10.47
N HIS A 37 -14.82 10.18 -9.71
CA HIS A 37 -13.68 10.05 -8.82
C HIS A 37 -14.21 9.42 -7.53
N GLU A 38 -13.83 8.19 -7.29
CA GLU A 38 -13.98 7.62 -5.96
C GLU A 38 -13.08 8.37 -4.98
N ASP A 39 -13.63 8.70 -3.82
CA ASP A 39 -12.83 9.29 -2.76
C ASP A 39 -11.79 8.26 -2.28
N LEU A 40 -10.53 8.64 -2.38
CA LEU A 40 -9.41 7.76 -2.03
C LEU A 40 -9.45 7.30 -0.57
N THR A 41 -9.97 8.14 0.33
CA THR A 41 -10.10 7.77 1.75
C THR A 41 -11.09 6.63 1.92
N THR A 42 -12.20 6.66 1.20
CA THR A 42 -13.20 5.60 1.19
C THR A 42 -12.67 4.34 0.51
N TYR A 43 -12.00 4.47 -0.63
CA TYR A 43 -11.42 3.35 -1.36
C TYR A 43 -10.36 2.59 -0.55
N TYR A 44 -9.49 3.33 0.14
CA TYR A 44 -8.43 2.74 0.97
C TYR A 44 -8.85 2.51 2.42
N HIS A 45 -10.11 2.74 2.77
CA HIS A 45 -10.66 2.55 4.11
C HIS A 45 -9.85 3.32 5.18
N LEU A 46 -9.45 4.56 4.89
CA LEU A 46 -8.74 5.42 5.83
C LEU A 46 -9.75 6.10 6.75
N THR A 47 -9.47 6.07 8.05
CA THR A 47 -10.34 6.67 9.06
C THR A 47 -9.78 7.99 9.57
N ASN A 48 -8.45 8.08 9.67
CA ASN A 48 -7.77 9.25 10.19
C ASN A 48 -6.87 9.88 9.12
N SER A 49 -6.59 11.16 9.28
CA SER A 49 -5.75 11.93 8.33
C SER A 49 -4.26 11.56 8.37
N ASP A 50 -3.81 10.91 9.44
CA ASP A 50 -2.46 10.40 9.65
C ASP A 50 -2.28 8.95 9.18
N GLU A 51 -3.36 8.29 8.76
CA GLU A 51 -3.31 6.93 8.25
C GLU A 51 -2.86 6.87 6.79
N VAL A 52 -2.08 5.84 6.48
CA VAL A 52 -1.64 5.51 5.12
C VAL A 52 -2.00 4.05 4.83
N ALA A 53 -2.62 3.82 3.70
CA ALA A 53 -2.95 2.48 3.26
C ALA A 53 -1.70 1.70 2.87
N ILE A 54 -1.63 0.45 3.29
CA ILE A 54 -0.59 -0.49 2.85
C ILE A 54 -1.20 -1.37 1.75
N VAL A 55 -0.57 -1.37 0.59
CA VAL A 55 -0.95 -2.22 -0.54
C VAL A 55 0.13 -3.29 -0.72
N LEU A 56 -0.26 -4.55 -0.59
CA LEU A 56 0.62 -5.69 -0.77
C LEU A 56 0.04 -6.62 -1.84
N ASN A 57 0.84 -6.99 -2.84
CA ASN A 57 0.41 -7.86 -3.94
C ASN A 57 -0.86 -7.37 -4.68
N ASN A 58 -0.98 -6.05 -4.88
CA ASN A 58 -2.15 -5.37 -5.48
C ASN A 58 -3.44 -5.41 -4.64
N GLU A 59 -3.36 -5.80 -3.39
CA GLU A 59 -4.49 -5.80 -2.46
C GLU A 59 -4.26 -4.81 -1.32
N VAL A 60 -5.31 -4.07 -0.96
CA VAL A 60 -5.29 -3.17 0.20
C VAL A 60 -5.37 -4.01 1.46
N THR A 61 -4.36 -3.91 2.32
CA THR A 61 -4.34 -4.66 3.58
C THR A 61 -5.26 -4.05 4.62
N SER A 62 -5.65 -4.84 5.60
CA SER A 62 -6.40 -4.34 6.77
C SER A 62 -5.54 -3.47 7.67
N SER A 63 -4.23 -3.75 7.73
CA SER A 63 -3.27 -2.96 8.49
C SER A 63 -3.00 -1.62 7.82
N LYS A 64 -2.77 -0.59 8.62
CA LYS A 64 -2.48 0.78 8.18
C LYS A 64 -1.13 1.21 8.71
N ALA A 65 -0.41 1.99 7.91
CA ALA A 65 0.74 2.74 8.38
C ALA A 65 0.28 4.09 8.95
N ARG A 66 1.14 4.76 9.71
CA ARG A 66 0.88 6.09 10.26
C ARG A 66 1.96 7.07 9.85
N VAL A 67 1.57 8.32 9.66
CA VAL A 67 2.50 9.43 9.47
C VAL A 67 2.65 10.17 10.79
N ILE A 68 3.87 10.21 11.31
CA ILE A 68 4.23 10.94 12.53
C ILE A 68 5.43 11.82 12.19
N ASP A 69 5.31 13.12 12.38
CA ASP A 69 6.36 14.12 12.09
C ASP A 69 6.96 14.00 10.67
N GLY A 70 6.09 13.65 9.69
CA GLY A 70 6.49 13.50 8.28
C GLY A 70 7.16 12.17 7.92
N HIS A 71 7.27 11.25 8.86
CA HIS A 71 7.79 9.90 8.67
C HIS A 71 6.67 8.86 8.68
N ILE A 72 6.80 7.82 7.84
CA ILE A 72 5.83 6.73 7.77
C ILE A 72 6.28 5.61 8.71
N TYR A 73 5.42 5.24 9.64
CA TYR A 73 5.61 4.14 10.59
C TYR A 73 4.70 2.98 10.24
N ILE A 74 5.26 1.79 10.21
CA ILE A 74 4.56 0.54 9.93
C ILE A 74 4.63 -0.32 11.18
N ASP A 75 3.54 -0.99 11.50
CA ASP A 75 3.47 -1.89 12.63
C ASP A 75 4.48 -3.05 12.48
N TYR A 76 5.16 -3.37 13.58
CA TYR A 76 6.13 -4.46 13.63
C TYR A 76 5.51 -5.81 13.25
N ASP A 77 4.34 -6.13 13.78
CA ASP A 77 3.68 -7.40 13.49
C ASP A 77 3.36 -7.54 12.00
N PHE A 78 2.95 -6.44 11.36
CA PHE A 78 2.74 -6.45 9.92
C PHE A 78 4.04 -6.74 9.15
N VAL A 79 5.14 -6.10 9.52
CA VAL A 79 6.45 -6.30 8.88
C VAL A 79 6.94 -7.72 9.08
N HIS A 80 6.85 -8.25 10.30
CA HIS A 80 7.28 -9.60 10.65
C HIS A 80 6.49 -10.65 9.87
N ASP A 81 5.17 -10.56 9.86
CA ASP A 81 4.30 -11.60 9.32
C ASP A 81 4.18 -11.56 7.79
N ASN A 82 4.26 -10.37 7.18
CA ASN A 82 3.99 -10.22 5.75
C ASN A 82 5.22 -9.90 4.90
N LEU A 83 6.25 -9.28 5.47
CA LEU A 83 7.41 -8.84 4.72
C LEU A 83 8.66 -9.64 5.06
N ASN A 84 9.00 -9.77 6.34
CA ASN A 84 10.25 -10.42 6.73
C ASN A 84 10.24 -10.93 8.18
N SER A 85 10.07 -12.22 8.35
CA SER A 85 10.05 -12.91 9.65
C SER A 85 11.41 -12.98 10.38
N ARG A 86 12.47 -12.39 9.80
CA ARG A 86 13.79 -12.31 10.46
C ARG A 86 13.91 -11.15 11.43
N PHE A 87 12.92 -10.27 11.47
CA PHE A 87 12.80 -9.27 12.50
C PHE A 87 12.24 -9.91 13.76
N TYR A 88 12.87 -9.64 14.89
CA TYR A 88 12.42 -10.06 16.20
C TYR A 88 12.41 -8.86 17.14
N TRP A 89 11.29 -8.64 17.81
CA TRP A 89 11.13 -7.58 18.79
C TRP A 89 11.16 -8.16 20.19
N ASP A 90 12.08 -7.66 21.05
CA ASP A 90 12.13 -7.97 22.47
C ASP A 90 11.41 -6.90 23.28
N ASN A 91 10.23 -7.26 23.81
CA ASN A 91 9.41 -6.35 24.61
C ASN A 91 10.01 -5.98 25.97
N ASN A 92 10.92 -6.82 26.50
CA ASN A 92 11.51 -6.56 27.82
C ASN A 92 12.60 -5.52 27.75
N GLU A 93 13.38 -5.56 26.69
CA GLU A 93 14.52 -4.67 26.50
C GLU A 93 14.24 -3.55 25.48
N ASN A 94 13.08 -3.58 24.80
CA ASN A 94 12.72 -2.65 23.74
C ASN A 94 13.76 -2.62 22.60
N ILE A 95 14.20 -3.81 22.18
CA ILE A 95 15.23 -4.00 21.17
C ILE A 95 14.63 -4.71 19.97
N LEU A 96 14.87 -4.15 18.78
CA LEU A 96 14.65 -4.82 17.51
C LEU A 96 15.90 -5.58 17.10
N LEU A 97 15.76 -6.87 16.88
CA LEU A 97 16.80 -7.74 16.36
C LEU A 97 16.51 -8.11 14.91
N TYR A 98 17.52 -8.02 14.06
CA TYR A 98 17.43 -8.48 12.69
C TYR A 98 18.62 -9.40 12.37
N ALA A 99 18.31 -10.67 12.11
CA ALA A 99 19.31 -11.69 11.83
C ALA A 99 19.47 -11.93 10.33
N THR A 100 20.69 -11.79 9.86
CA THR A 100 21.12 -12.24 8.53
C THR A 100 22.06 -13.44 8.66
N THR A 101 22.46 -14.05 7.55
CA THR A 101 23.44 -15.15 7.56
C THR A 101 24.82 -14.74 8.08
N GLN A 102 25.14 -13.45 8.00
CA GLN A 102 26.48 -12.92 8.35
C GLN A 102 26.48 -11.97 9.54
N ASN A 103 25.34 -11.34 9.85
CA ASN A 103 25.26 -10.30 10.86
C ASN A 103 24.00 -10.44 11.70
N LEU A 104 24.13 -10.09 12.97
CA LEU A 104 23.03 -9.76 13.86
C LEU A 104 23.03 -8.24 14.06
N ILE A 105 21.94 -7.60 13.69
CA ILE A 105 21.73 -6.17 13.89
C ILE A 105 20.77 -6.01 15.08
N SER A 106 21.15 -5.19 16.05
CA SER A 106 20.33 -4.84 17.19
C SER A 106 20.16 -3.33 17.28
N ALA A 107 18.91 -2.88 17.31
CA ALA A 107 18.55 -1.48 17.43
C ALA A 107 17.58 -1.30 18.59
N GLN A 108 17.95 -0.47 19.56
CA GLN A 108 17.10 -0.14 20.68
C GLN A 108 16.16 0.99 20.29
N ALA A 109 14.90 0.92 20.74
CA ALA A 109 13.95 2.00 20.53
C ALA A 109 14.47 3.33 21.09
N GLU A 110 14.13 4.42 20.43
CA GLU A 110 14.51 5.78 20.82
C GLU A 110 16.03 6.06 20.84
N GLN A 111 16.85 5.16 20.27
CA GLN A 111 18.27 5.38 20.10
C GLN A 111 18.62 5.74 18.66
N THR A 112 19.61 6.62 18.49
CA THR A 112 20.13 7.02 17.17
C THR A 112 21.27 6.11 16.68
N SER A 113 21.52 5.01 17.37
CA SER A 113 22.57 4.06 17.03
C SER A 113 22.05 2.63 17.03
N TYR A 114 22.61 1.81 16.17
CA TYR A 114 22.37 0.37 16.19
C TYR A 114 23.70 -0.39 16.19
N MET A 115 23.69 -1.59 16.71
CA MET A 115 24.87 -2.44 16.80
C MET A 115 24.80 -3.53 15.72
N VAL A 116 25.92 -3.72 15.02
CA VAL A 116 26.09 -4.82 14.08
C VAL A 116 27.12 -5.79 14.65
N THR A 117 26.69 -7.01 14.91
CA THR A 117 27.56 -8.11 15.34
C THR A 117 27.73 -9.08 14.18
N LYS A 118 28.99 -9.34 13.78
CA LYS A 118 29.28 -10.35 12.74
C LYS A 118 29.09 -11.75 13.28
N SER A 119 28.48 -12.60 12.50
CA SER A 119 28.26 -14.03 12.81
C SER A 119 29.49 -14.91 12.54
N SER A 120 30.53 -14.39 11.84
CA SER A 120 31.74 -15.14 11.50
C SER A 120 32.80 -15.07 12.61
N ALA A 121 33.82 -15.95 12.53
CA ALA A 121 34.89 -16.12 13.51
C ALA A 121 35.66 -14.83 13.91
N ASP A 122 35.52 -13.77 13.15
CA ASP A 122 36.13 -12.46 13.46
C ASP A 122 35.40 -11.64 14.53
N TYR A 123 34.38 -12.17 15.16
CA TYR A 123 33.62 -11.63 16.32
C TYR A 123 33.70 -10.09 16.51
N GLY A 124 33.58 -9.32 15.45
CA GLY A 124 33.64 -7.86 15.51
C GLY A 124 32.25 -7.27 15.76
N ARG A 125 32.11 -6.52 16.86
CA ARG A 125 30.96 -5.65 17.06
C ARG A 125 31.24 -4.30 16.46
N LYS A 126 30.34 -3.79 15.63
CA LYS A 126 30.41 -2.45 15.08
C LYS A 126 29.19 -1.66 15.53
N ILE A 127 29.42 -0.53 16.15
CA ILE A 127 28.36 0.43 16.45
C ILE A 127 28.22 1.35 15.24
N VAL A 128 27.03 1.48 14.72
CA VAL A 128 26.70 2.40 13.63
C VAL A 128 25.76 3.45 14.19
N THR A 129 26.18 4.70 14.10
CA THR A 129 25.34 5.84 14.48
C THR A 129 24.58 6.32 13.27
N ILE A 130 23.27 6.46 13.40
CA ILE A 130 22.41 7.04 12.38
C ILE A 130 22.32 8.53 12.69
N ASN A 131 22.62 9.38 11.70
CA ASN A 131 22.52 10.85 11.84
C ASN A 131 21.08 11.37 11.62
N SER A 132 20.09 10.56 11.86
CA SER A 132 18.67 10.90 11.73
C SER A 132 17.92 10.46 12.97
N ASP A 133 16.73 11.01 13.15
CA ASP A 133 15.83 10.62 14.23
C ASP A 133 15.55 9.13 14.22
N THR A 134 15.21 8.61 15.37
CA THR A 134 14.98 7.18 15.61
C THR A 134 13.99 6.60 14.61
N CYS A 135 14.37 5.53 13.93
CA CYS A 135 13.48 4.78 13.05
C CYS A 135 12.46 3.90 13.80
N LEU A 136 12.63 3.74 15.10
CA LEU A 136 11.82 2.85 15.94
C LEU A 136 11.09 3.69 16.99
N LEU A 137 9.76 3.71 16.86
CA LEU A 137 8.88 4.30 17.85
C LEU A 137 8.32 3.19 18.74
N TYR A 138 8.60 3.23 20.02
CA TYR A 138 7.96 2.38 21.01
C TYR A 138 6.74 3.10 21.58
N THR A 139 5.54 2.59 21.28
CA THR A 139 4.33 3.01 21.97
C THR A 139 4.01 1.97 23.04
N SER A 140 4.11 2.35 24.32
CA SER A 140 3.64 1.49 25.41
C SER A 140 2.18 1.12 25.17
N PRO A 141 1.81 -0.17 25.23
CA PRO A 141 0.42 -0.56 25.11
C PRO A 141 -0.41 0.17 26.16
N SER A 142 -1.50 0.80 25.72
CA SER A 142 -2.41 1.49 26.62
C SER A 142 -3.01 0.49 27.62
N PRO A 143 -3.19 0.84 28.90
CA PRO A 143 -3.86 -0.03 29.89
C PRO A 143 -5.25 -0.48 29.47
N ARG A 144 -5.81 0.09 28.40
CA ARG A 144 -7.12 -0.30 27.84
C ARG A 144 -7.07 -1.54 26.95
N ASP A 145 -5.88 -1.96 26.53
CA ASP A 145 -5.72 -3.10 25.62
C ASP A 145 -5.71 -4.45 26.35
N TYR A 146 -5.85 -4.42 27.68
CA TYR A 146 -5.92 -5.60 28.55
C TYR A 146 -7.27 -5.77 29.29
N ALA A 147 -8.33 -5.13 28.79
CA ALA A 147 -9.66 -5.23 29.39
C ALA A 147 -10.63 -6.08 28.56
#